data_e2c0f3095df4e5ec42d86f670306dd35
#
_entry.id   e2c0f3095df4e5ec42d86f670306dd35
#
_cell.length_a   1.000
_cell.length_b   1.000
_cell.length_c   1.000
_cell.angle_alpha   90.00
_cell.angle_beta   90.00
_cell.angle_gamma   90.00
#
_symmetry.space_group_name_H-M   'P 1'
#
loop_
_entity.id
_entity.type
_entity.pdbx_description
1 polymer ?
#
loop_
_entity_poly.entity_id
_entity_poly.type
_entity_poly.pdbx_seq_one_letter_code
_entity_poly.pdbx_strand_id
1 'polypeptide(L)'
;MLKYIDVIPSRESVPRGEALNILGGVANDGDATRVDISVWGRVDEAWEALATARTEIGAGEHKHLYFTLGPECFSADRWRQESEDIELRIGDRQPGPQDRGIIVFIED
;
A
#
# COMPACT_ATOMS: atom_id res chain seq x y z
N MET A 1 -18.18 1.17 8.34
CA MET A 1 -17.48 1.00 7.06
C MET A 1 -16.16 1.75 7.11
N LEU A 2 -15.11 1.15 6.62
CA LEU A 2 -13.79 1.75 6.59
C LEU A 2 -13.58 2.53 5.30
N LYS A 3 -13.03 3.74 5.43
CA LYS A 3 -12.61 4.55 4.29
C LYS A 3 -11.12 4.79 4.37
N TYR A 4 -10.43 4.57 3.27
CA TYR A 4 -9.00 4.79 3.17
C TYR A 4 -8.79 6.16 2.53
N ILE A 5 -8.11 7.06 3.26
CA ILE A 5 -8.12 8.47 2.93
C ILE A 5 -6.83 8.88 2.22
N ASP A 6 -5.70 8.48 2.80
CA ASP A 6 -4.40 8.91 2.31
C ASP A 6 -3.51 7.70 2.05
N VAL A 7 -2.69 7.80 1.02
CA VAL A 7 -1.54 6.92 0.82
C VAL A 7 -0.39 7.84 0.46
N ILE A 8 0.55 8.01 1.39
CA ILE A 8 1.64 8.97 1.25
C ILE A 8 2.96 8.21 1.33
N PRO A 9 3.70 8.09 0.23
CA PRO A 9 5.01 7.47 0.27
C PRO A 9 6.05 8.43 0.86
N SER A 10 7.07 7.90 1.52
CA SER A 10 8.14 8.71 2.07
C SER A 10 8.98 9.39 0.98
N ARG A 11 8.89 8.90 -0.25
CA ARG A 11 9.51 9.51 -1.43
C ARG A 11 8.77 9.06 -2.68
N GLU A 12 8.84 9.85 -3.74
CA GLU A 12 8.13 9.57 -4.99
C GLU A 12 8.84 8.56 -5.87
N SER A 13 10.12 8.35 -5.63
CA SER A 13 10.88 7.33 -6.33
C SER A 13 11.76 6.57 -5.34
N VAL A 14 12.00 5.30 -5.64
CA VAL A 14 12.79 4.44 -4.78
C VAL A 14 13.82 3.70 -5.63
N PRO A 15 15.10 3.74 -5.24
CA PRO A 15 16.10 2.92 -5.91
C PRO A 15 15.77 1.44 -5.77
N ARG A 16 16.00 0.70 -6.83
CA ARG A 16 15.74 -0.74 -6.84
C ARG A 16 16.56 -1.42 -5.74
N GLY A 17 15.87 -2.21 -4.92
CA GLY A 17 16.50 -2.89 -3.80
C GLY A 17 16.55 -2.10 -2.51
N GLU A 18 15.95 -0.91 -2.44
CA GLU A 18 15.81 -0.15 -1.20
C GLU A 18 14.39 -0.23 -0.66
N ALA A 19 14.21 0.14 0.60
CA ALA A 19 12.92 0.13 1.27
C ALA A 19 12.18 1.45 1.06
N LEU A 20 10.85 1.39 1.16
CA LEU A 20 9.97 2.56 1.08
C LEU A 20 9.00 2.53 2.24
N ASN A 21 8.81 3.66 2.91
CA ASN A 21 7.80 3.79 3.96
C ASN A 21 6.52 4.40 3.38
N ILE A 22 5.39 3.90 3.85
CA ILE A 22 4.07 4.37 3.43
C ILE A 22 3.30 4.79 4.67
N LEU A 23 2.73 5.98 4.62
CA LEU A 23 1.75 6.44 5.61
C LEU A 23 0.36 6.28 5.01
N GLY A 24 -0.51 5.56 5.70
CA GLY A 24 -1.89 5.40 5.29
C GLY A 24 -2.84 6.01 6.29
N GLY A 25 -3.99 6.52 5.82
CA GLY A 25 -5.05 7.02 6.68
C GLY A 25 -6.30 6.16 6.51
N VAL A 26 -6.97 5.86 7.64
CA VAL A 26 -8.23 5.12 7.62
C VAL A 26 -9.20 5.76 8.59
N ALA A 27 -10.48 5.86 8.18
CA ALA A 27 -11.56 6.36 9.00
C ALA A 27 -12.64 5.28 9.10
N ASN A 28 -13.18 5.12 10.30
CA ASN A 28 -14.25 4.16 10.56
C ASN A 28 -15.53 4.90 10.95
N ASP A 29 -16.55 4.84 10.13
CA ASP A 29 -17.85 5.43 10.40
C ASP A 29 -18.87 4.41 10.95
N GLY A 30 -18.43 3.17 11.18
CA GLY A 30 -19.25 2.11 11.75
C GLY A 30 -18.79 1.72 13.15
N ASP A 31 -19.16 0.52 13.57
CA ASP A 31 -18.73 -0.03 14.85
C ASP A 31 -17.24 -0.35 14.85
N ALA A 32 -16.64 -0.41 16.05
CA ALA A 32 -15.26 -0.81 16.20
C ALA A 32 -15.03 -2.17 15.53
N THR A 33 -13.94 -2.28 14.80
CA THR A 33 -13.63 -3.51 14.07
C THR A 33 -12.14 -3.81 14.13
N ARG A 34 -11.82 -5.10 14.08
CA ARG A 34 -10.45 -5.59 13.94
C ARG A 34 -10.27 -6.08 12.51
N VAL A 35 -9.25 -5.61 11.84
CA VAL A 35 -9.10 -5.83 10.40
C VAL A 35 -7.62 -5.94 10.02
N ASP A 36 -7.35 -6.72 8.98
CA ASP A 36 -6.04 -6.75 8.33
C ASP A 36 -6.06 -5.74 7.20
N ILE A 37 -5.14 -4.77 7.26
CA ILE A 37 -5.00 -3.74 6.23
C ILE A 37 -3.67 -3.94 5.55
N SER A 38 -3.69 -3.95 4.23
CA SER A 38 -2.49 -4.20 3.43
C SER A 38 -2.16 -3.00 2.55
N VAL A 39 -0.88 -2.85 2.27
CA VAL A 39 -0.43 -2.08 1.11
C VAL A 39 -0.43 -3.03 -0.08
N TRP A 40 -1.21 -2.69 -1.08
CA TRP A 40 -1.33 -3.45 -2.32
C TRP A 40 -0.51 -2.76 -3.39
N GLY A 41 0.28 -3.55 -4.10
CA GLY A 41 1.07 -3.06 -5.22
C GLY A 41 0.64 -3.71 -6.50
N ARG A 42 0.63 -2.94 -7.59
CA ARG A 42 0.33 -3.45 -8.92
C ARG A 42 1.41 -3.05 -9.89
N VAL A 43 1.95 -4.07 -10.55
CA VAL A 43 2.75 -3.94 -11.74
C VAL A 43 2.06 -4.78 -12.79
N ASP A 44 1.91 -4.28 -13.99
CA ASP A 44 1.08 -4.88 -15.02
C ASP A 44 -0.40 -4.89 -14.60
N GLU A 45 -1.03 -6.06 -14.44
CA GLU A 45 -2.48 -6.13 -14.21
C GLU A 45 -2.88 -6.70 -12.86
N ALA A 46 -1.93 -7.24 -12.10
CA ALA A 46 -2.24 -7.98 -10.89
C ALA A 46 -1.88 -7.20 -9.63
N TRP A 47 -2.82 -7.11 -8.70
CA TRP A 47 -2.57 -6.56 -7.36
C TRP A 47 -2.00 -7.64 -6.44
N GLU A 48 -1.01 -7.26 -5.67
CA GLU A 48 -0.35 -8.16 -4.73
C GLU A 48 -0.15 -7.46 -3.39
N ALA A 49 -0.40 -8.16 -2.28
CA ALA A 49 -0.17 -7.61 -0.96
C ALA A 49 1.33 -7.55 -0.67
N LEU A 50 1.83 -6.37 -0.36
CA LEU A 50 3.26 -6.14 -0.11
C LEU A 50 3.58 -6.08 1.38
N ALA A 51 2.66 -5.59 2.18
CA ALA A 51 2.79 -5.51 3.64
C ALA A 51 1.40 -5.53 4.25
N THR A 52 1.25 -6.16 5.40
CA THR A 52 -0.05 -6.28 6.07
C THR A 52 0.12 -5.98 7.55
N ALA A 53 -0.82 -5.20 8.10
CA ALA A 53 -0.90 -4.94 9.54
C ALA A 53 -2.30 -5.29 10.03
N ARG A 54 -2.37 -6.04 11.12
CA ARG A 54 -3.63 -6.28 11.82
C ARG A 54 -3.82 -5.18 12.85
N THR A 55 -4.96 -4.51 12.80
CA THR A 55 -5.23 -3.39 13.69
C THR A 55 -6.70 -3.34 14.08
N GLU A 56 -6.98 -2.64 15.17
CA GLU A 56 -8.35 -2.35 15.61
C GLU A 56 -8.63 -0.89 15.36
N ILE A 57 -9.75 -0.60 14.70
CA ILE A 57 -10.21 0.76 14.41
C ILE A 57 -11.48 0.97 15.19
N GLY A 58 -11.46 1.90 16.16
CA GLY A 58 -12.62 2.21 16.98
C GLY A 58 -13.73 2.89 16.18
N ALA A 59 -14.95 2.86 16.76
CA ALA A 59 -16.09 3.54 16.14
C ALA A 59 -15.81 5.04 16.03
N GLY A 60 -15.94 5.59 14.84
CA GLY A 60 -15.67 7.00 14.60
C GLY A 60 -14.19 7.39 14.61
N GLU A 61 -13.29 6.43 14.70
CA GLU A 61 -11.87 6.70 14.79
C GLU A 61 -11.26 7.02 13.43
N HIS A 62 -10.35 8.00 13.43
CA HIS A 62 -9.40 8.24 12.34
C HIS A 62 -8.05 7.75 12.82
N LYS A 63 -7.40 6.90 12.02
CA LYS A 63 -6.13 6.29 12.43
C LYS A 63 -5.13 6.39 11.30
N HIS A 64 -3.88 6.69 11.66
CA HIS A 64 -2.77 6.64 10.73
C HIS A 64 -2.01 5.34 10.93
N LEU A 65 -1.66 4.70 9.83
CA LEU A 65 -0.90 3.45 9.80
C LEU A 65 0.39 3.66 9.04
N TYR A 66 1.45 3.10 9.57
CA TYR A 66 2.77 3.16 8.94
C TYR A 66 3.15 1.77 8.46
N PHE A 67 3.55 1.70 7.19
CA PHE A 67 4.03 0.45 6.60
C PHE A 67 5.44 0.65 6.10
N THR A 68 6.26 -0.39 6.22
CA THR A 68 7.57 -0.42 5.58
C THR A 68 7.54 -1.49 4.51
N LEU A 69 7.73 -1.07 3.26
CA LEU A 69 7.92 -2.00 2.15
C LEU A 69 9.41 -2.30 2.07
N GLY A 70 9.79 -3.53 2.38
CA GLY A 70 11.20 -3.91 2.40
C GLY A 70 11.84 -3.89 1.01
N PRO A 71 13.18 -3.99 0.96
CA PRO A 71 13.89 -3.95 -0.32
C PRO A 71 13.44 -4.99 -1.32
N GLU A 72 13.01 -6.15 -0.86
CA GLU A 72 12.54 -7.24 -1.69
C GLU A 72 11.30 -6.88 -2.51
N CYS A 73 10.54 -5.88 -2.06
CA CYS A 73 9.37 -5.41 -2.80
C CYS A 73 9.73 -4.70 -4.10
N PHE A 74 10.98 -4.24 -4.20
CA PHE A 74 11.43 -3.44 -5.33
C PHE A 74 12.61 -4.07 -6.06
N SER A 75 12.80 -5.39 -5.87
CA SER A 75 13.86 -6.11 -6.56
C SER A 75 13.42 -6.46 -7.99
N ALA A 76 14.41 -6.60 -8.88
CA ALA A 76 14.15 -6.96 -10.26
C ALA A 76 13.43 -8.31 -10.38
N ASP A 77 13.76 -9.25 -9.51
CA ASP A 77 13.17 -10.58 -9.54
C ASP A 77 11.67 -10.55 -9.30
N ARG A 78 11.21 -9.61 -8.45
CA ARG A 78 9.80 -9.53 -8.11
C ARG A 78 8.96 -8.85 -9.18
N TRP A 79 9.48 -7.77 -9.81
CA TRP A 79 8.69 -6.91 -10.67
C TRP A 79 9.11 -6.91 -12.14
N ARG A 80 10.06 -7.73 -12.48
CA ARG A 80 10.72 -7.75 -13.79
C ARG A 80 11.51 -6.47 -14.04
N GLN A 81 12.49 -6.54 -14.89
CA GLN A 81 13.45 -5.48 -15.08
C GLN A 81 12.90 -4.27 -15.84
N GLU A 82 11.86 -4.49 -16.62
CA GLU A 82 11.27 -3.44 -17.45
C GLU A 82 10.30 -2.54 -16.68
N SER A 83 9.94 -2.90 -15.46
CA SER A 83 9.00 -2.11 -14.67
C SER A 83 9.70 -0.89 -14.09
N GLU A 84 9.23 0.29 -14.47
CA GLU A 84 9.77 1.57 -14.03
C GLU A 84 8.91 2.23 -12.96
N ASP A 85 7.71 1.73 -12.73
CA ASP A 85 6.81 2.24 -11.71
C ASP A 85 5.99 1.13 -11.08
N ILE A 86 5.40 1.46 -9.95
CA ILE A 86 4.47 0.58 -9.27
C ILE A 86 3.30 1.42 -8.75
N GLU A 87 2.11 0.89 -8.88
CA GLU A 87 0.92 1.54 -8.34
C GLU A 87 0.63 0.98 -6.96
N LEU A 88 0.41 1.84 -5.95
CA LEU A 88 0.20 1.45 -4.56
C LEU A 88 -1.15 1.93 -4.05
N ARG A 89 -1.79 1.07 -3.27
CA ARG A 89 -3.07 1.36 -2.64
C ARG A 89 -3.13 0.67 -1.28
N ILE A 90 -3.85 1.23 -0.32
CA ILE A 90 -4.12 0.54 0.94
C ILE A 90 -5.57 0.09 1.01
N GLY A 91 -5.81 -1.01 1.71
CA GLY A 91 -7.16 -1.50 1.90
C GLY A 91 -7.19 -2.83 2.61
N ASP A 92 -8.40 -3.23 3.00
CA ASP A 92 -8.66 -4.47 3.72
C ASP A 92 -9.03 -5.62 2.79
N ARG A 93 -9.02 -5.39 1.50
CA ARG A 93 -9.28 -6.40 0.47
C ARG A 93 -8.51 -6.07 -0.79
N GLN A 94 -8.31 -7.07 -1.63
CA GLN A 94 -7.63 -6.90 -2.91
C GLN A 94 -8.40 -5.91 -3.78
N PRO A 95 -7.73 -4.88 -4.32
CA PRO A 95 -8.38 -3.95 -5.24
C PRO A 95 -8.83 -4.65 -6.52
N GLY A 96 -9.85 -4.10 -7.15
CA GLY A 96 -10.32 -4.58 -8.44
C GLY A 96 -9.42 -4.08 -9.58
N PRO A 97 -9.62 -4.63 -10.79
CA PRO A 97 -8.78 -4.27 -11.93
C PRO A 97 -8.91 -2.80 -12.36
N GLN A 98 -10.01 -2.15 -12.00
CA GLN A 98 -10.25 -0.74 -12.34
C GLN A 98 -9.90 0.22 -11.21
N ASP A 99 -9.54 -0.28 -10.04
CA ASP A 99 -9.13 0.57 -8.95
C ASP A 99 -7.77 1.20 -9.26
N ARG A 100 -7.56 2.40 -8.71
CA ARG A 100 -6.34 3.17 -8.93
C ARG A 100 -5.68 3.49 -7.60
N GLY A 101 -4.38 3.70 -7.64
CA GLY A 101 -3.59 4.10 -6.49
C GLY A 101 -2.61 5.20 -6.85
N ILE A 102 -1.67 5.45 -5.96
CA ILE A 102 -0.57 6.37 -6.23
C ILE A 102 0.53 5.65 -7.02
N ILE A 103 1.29 6.40 -7.77
CA ILE A 103 2.40 5.86 -8.55
C ILE A 103 3.73 6.22 -7.86
N VAL A 104 4.58 5.21 -7.67
CA VAL A 104 5.94 5.38 -7.19
C VAL A 104 6.88 4.87 -8.27
N PHE A 105 7.89 5.65 -8.61
CA PHE A 105 8.86 5.27 -9.62
C PHE A 105 9.96 4.42 -9.00
N ILE A 106 10.37 3.39 -9.72
CA ILE A 106 11.48 2.52 -9.33
C ILE A 106 12.69 2.94 -10.14
N GLU A 107 13.75 3.34 -9.45
CA GLU A 107 15.00 3.76 -10.09
C GLU A 107 15.97 2.59 -10.18
N ASP A 108 16.62 2.49 -11.28
CA ASP A 108 17.69 1.49 -11.47
C ASP A 108 19.02 1.99 -10.92
#